data_03f259b23d2199ee49e78593a7f2567e
#
_entry.id   03f259b23d2199ee49e78593a7f2567e
#
_cell.length_a   1.000
_cell.length_b   1.000
_cell.length_c   1.000
_cell.angle_alpha   90.00
_cell.angle_beta   90.00
_cell.angle_gamma   90.00
#
_symmetry.space_group_name_H-M   'P 1'
#
loop_
_entity.id
_entity.type
_entity.pdbx_description
1 polymer ?
#
loop_
_entity_poly.entity_id
_entity_poly.type
_entity_poly.pdbx_seq_one_letter_code
_entity_poly.pdbx_strand_id
1 'polypeptide(L)'
;MKYKVVYSTKFKKDRKRYQYDMAKMKALFTVARHLEESGRVPTEYRPHKLHGVYEGCMECHIESDFLLIWIDDKSGTIWLERLGTHHELFGL
;
A
#
# COMPACT_ATOMS: atom_id res chain seq x y z
N MET A 1 -13.37 14.33 4.20
CA MET A 1 -12.67 14.04 5.46
C MET A 1 -11.37 13.32 5.16
N LYS A 2 -10.29 13.70 5.82
CA LYS A 2 -8.99 13.10 5.57
C LYS A 2 -8.67 12.00 6.57
N TYR A 3 -7.91 11.03 6.12
CA TYR A 3 -7.41 9.95 6.95
C TYR A 3 -5.96 10.22 7.33
N LYS A 4 -5.55 9.75 8.50
CA LYS A 4 -4.16 9.78 8.89
C LYS A 4 -3.49 8.56 8.28
N VAL A 5 -2.39 8.77 7.55
CA VAL A 5 -1.62 7.67 6.94
C VAL A 5 -0.33 7.49 7.72
N VAL A 6 -0.09 6.28 8.19
CA VAL A 6 1.06 5.93 9.02
C VAL A 6 1.83 4.79 8.35
N TYR A 7 3.14 4.81 8.47
CA TYR A 7 4.01 3.79 7.89
C TYR A 7 4.43 2.78 8.95
N SER A 8 4.20 1.50 8.69
CA SER A 8 4.72 0.44 9.55
C SER A 8 6.23 0.35 9.40
N THR A 9 6.88 -0.31 10.36
CA THR A 9 8.33 -0.53 10.29
C THR A 9 8.70 -1.34 9.05
N LYS A 10 7.92 -2.38 8.74
CA LYS A 10 8.16 -3.20 7.55
C LYS A 10 8.00 -2.42 6.26
N PHE A 11 6.97 -1.55 6.20
CA PHE A 11 6.76 -0.70 5.03
C PHE A 11 7.96 0.22 4.82
N LYS A 12 8.49 0.82 5.88
CA LYS A 12 9.64 1.71 5.76
C LYS A 12 10.86 0.97 5.20
N LYS A 13 11.08 -0.27 5.62
CA LYS A 13 12.17 -1.10 5.07
C LYS A 13 11.93 -1.44 3.61
N ASP A 14 10.70 -1.83 3.28
CA ASP A 14 10.33 -2.13 1.89
C ASP A 14 10.57 -0.93 0.98
N ARG A 15 10.12 0.25 1.43
CA ARG A 15 10.24 1.47 0.64
C ARG A 15 11.68 1.82 0.32
N LYS A 16 12.61 1.53 1.21
CA LYS A 16 14.03 1.82 0.99
C LYS A 16 14.58 1.11 -0.25
N ARG A 17 14.05 -0.07 -0.59
CA ARG A 17 14.48 -0.78 -1.81
C ARG A 17 14.22 0.03 -3.07
N TYR A 18 13.22 0.88 -3.03
CA TYR A 18 12.73 1.61 -4.20
C TYR A 18 12.99 3.10 -4.13
N GLN A 19 13.71 3.57 -3.10
CA GLN A 19 13.82 5.00 -2.82
C GLN A 19 14.45 5.81 -3.96
N TYR A 20 15.26 5.17 -4.79
CA TYR A 20 15.89 5.85 -5.93
C TYR A 20 15.16 5.61 -7.25
N ASP A 21 14.10 4.83 -7.25
CA ASP A 21 13.24 4.66 -8.41
C ASP A 21 12.15 5.73 -8.34
N MET A 22 12.44 6.86 -8.97
CA MET A 22 11.56 8.02 -8.84
C MET A 22 10.17 7.79 -9.42
N ALA A 23 10.06 7.01 -10.50
CA ALA A 23 8.77 6.70 -11.09
C ALA A 23 7.91 5.89 -10.11
N LYS A 24 8.50 4.89 -9.45
CA LYS A 24 7.78 4.10 -8.45
C LYS A 24 7.41 4.93 -7.22
N MET A 25 8.30 5.80 -6.77
CA MET A 25 8.00 6.65 -5.61
C MET A 25 6.87 7.63 -5.92
N LYS A 26 6.88 8.22 -7.11
CA LYS A 26 5.81 9.11 -7.53
C LYS A 26 4.46 8.36 -7.60
N ALA A 27 4.46 7.16 -8.17
CA ALA A 27 3.26 6.35 -8.27
C ALA A 27 2.73 5.96 -6.88
N LEU A 28 3.63 5.60 -5.97
CA LEU A 28 3.27 5.29 -4.59
C LEU A 28 2.59 6.49 -3.92
N PHE A 29 3.19 7.67 -4.05
CA PHE A 29 2.63 8.88 -3.41
C PHE A 29 1.26 9.23 -3.98
N THR A 30 1.05 9.00 -5.27
CA THR A 30 -0.27 9.23 -5.88
C THR A 30 -1.32 8.33 -5.23
N VAL A 31 -1.02 7.05 -5.07
CA VAL A 31 -1.94 6.10 -4.43
C VAL A 31 -2.15 6.46 -2.94
N ALA A 32 -1.07 6.78 -2.25
CA ALA A 32 -1.16 7.15 -0.82
C ALA A 32 -2.04 8.38 -0.61
N ARG A 33 -2.02 9.33 -1.54
CA ARG A 33 -2.89 10.51 -1.46
C ARG A 33 -4.36 10.14 -1.57
N HIS A 34 -4.70 9.16 -2.40
CA HIS A 34 -6.08 8.70 -2.48
C HIS A 34 -6.53 8.12 -1.14
N LEU A 35 -5.66 7.35 -0.48
CA LEU A 35 -5.97 6.81 0.84
C LEU A 35 -6.14 7.93 1.87
N GLU A 36 -5.28 8.94 1.84
CA GLU A 36 -5.38 10.09 2.75
C GLU A 36 -6.68 10.87 2.54
N GLU A 37 -7.05 11.11 1.29
CA GLU A 37 -8.22 11.94 0.98
C GLU A 37 -9.55 11.23 1.22
N SER A 38 -9.65 9.94 0.88
CA SER A 38 -10.93 9.24 0.89
C SER A 38 -10.91 7.88 1.60
N GLY A 39 -9.74 7.38 1.98
CA GLY A 39 -9.63 6.04 2.54
C GLY A 39 -9.80 4.95 1.50
N ARG A 40 -9.82 5.30 0.22
CA ARG A 40 -10.07 4.38 -0.89
C ARG A 40 -9.06 4.57 -2.00
N VAL A 41 -8.83 3.49 -2.74
CA VAL A 41 -7.96 3.51 -3.91
C VAL A 41 -8.83 3.32 -5.15
N PRO A 42 -8.64 4.13 -6.21
CA PRO A 42 -9.41 3.99 -7.45
C PRO A 42 -9.35 2.56 -8.03
N THR A 43 -10.43 2.15 -8.69
CA THR A 43 -10.57 0.79 -9.21
C THR A 43 -9.51 0.42 -10.25
N GLU A 44 -8.92 1.41 -10.92
CA GLU A 44 -7.84 1.16 -11.88
C GLU A 44 -6.62 0.48 -11.24
N TYR A 45 -6.43 0.65 -9.92
CA TYR A 45 -5.35 0.01 -9.17
C TYR A 45 -5.77 -1.34 -8.58
N ARG A 46 -6.97 -1.81 -8.89
CA ARG A 46 -7.51 -3.11 -8.47
C ARG A 46 -7.44 -3.37 -6.95
N PRO A 47 -8.00 -2.47 -6.12
CA PRO A 47 -7.99 -2.70 -4.67
C PRO A 47 -8.86 -3.91 -4.31
N HIS A 48 -8.36 -4.75 -3.40
CA HIS A 48 -9.09 -5.93 -2.94
C HIS A 48 -8.60 -6.37 -1.57
N LYS A 49 -9.43 -7.16 -0.89
CA LYS A 49 -9.08 -7.71 0.42
C LYS A 49 -8.16 -8.91 0.27
N LEU A 50 -7.26 -9.06 1.23
CA LEU A 50 -6.37 -10.22 1.28
C LEU A 50 -6.88 -11.23 2.32
N HIS A 51 -6.42 -12.47 2.15
CA HIS A 51 -6.71 -13.58 3.05
C HIS A 51 -5.40 -14.23 3.48
N GLY A 52 -5.47 -15.18 4.43
CA GLY A 52 -4.29 -15.88 4.90
C GLY A 52 -3.41 -15.02 5.77
N VAL A 53 -2.12 -14.97 5.46
CA VAL A 53 -1.12 -14.25 6.26
C VAL A 53 -1.46 -12.78 6.41
N TYR A 54 -2.10 -12.19 5.40
CA TYR A 54 -2.46 -10.77 5.41
C TYR A 54 -3.96 -10.55 5.65
N GLU A 55 -4.61 -11.49 6.34
CA GLU A 55 -6.03 -11.37 6.66
C GLU A 55 -6.31 -10.02 7.33
N GLY A 56 -7.36 -9.34 6.85
CA GLY A 56 -7.73 -8.03 7.35
C GLY A 56 -7.07 -6.86 6.64
N CYS A 57 -6.14 -7.14 5.73
CA CYS A 57 -5.47 -6.11 4.94
C CYS A 57 -6.10 -5.96 3.58
N MET A 58 -5.88 -4.79 2.98
CA MET A 58 -6.22 -4.52 1.59
C MET A 58 -4.93 -4.46 0.78
N GLU A 59 -5.04 -4.74 -0.51
CA GLU A 59 -3.92 -4.65 -1.45
C GLU A 59 -4.38 -3.94 -2.71
N CYS A 60 -3.48 -3.21 -3.34
CA CYS A 60 -3.71 -2.71 -4.68
C CYS A 60 -2.45 -2.86 -5.54
N HIS A 61 -2.63 -2.74 -6.85
CA HIS A 61 -1.55 -2.80 -7.83
C HIS A 61 -1.18 -1.38 -8.22
N ILE A 62 -0.09 -0.85 -7.66
CA ILE A 62 0.44 0.46 -8.08
C ILE A 62 0.95 0.34 -9.52
N GLU A 63 1.65 -0.77 -9.79
CA GLU A 63 2.03 -1.23 -11.12
C GLU A 63 1.72 -2.72 -11.17
N SER A 64 1.88 -3.38 -12.31
CA SER A 64 1.51 -4.79 -12.47
C SER A 64 2.16 -5.70 -11.42
N ASP A 65 3.41 -5.41 -11.05
CA ASP A 65 4.12 -6.17 -10.02
C ASP A 65 4.75 -5.23 -8.98
N PHE A 66 3.99 -4.21 -8.60
CA PHE A 66 4.40 -3.31 -7.53
C PHE A 66 3.16 -3.04 -6.69
N LEU A 67 3.12 -3.68 -5.52
CA LEU A 67 1.91 -3.80 -4.71
C LEU A 67 2.05 -3.00 -3.43
N LEU A 68 0.91 -2.45 -2.98
CA LEU A 68 0.81 -1.81 -1.68
C LEU A 68 -0.20 -2.58 -0.85
N ILE A 69 0.19 -2.94 0.37
CA ILE A 69 -0.72 -3.58 1.34
C ILE A 69 -0.94 -2.60 2.48
N TRP A 70 -2.20 -2.37 2.83
CA TRP A 70 -2.53 -1.45 3.91
C TRP A 70 -3.68 -2.01 4.76
N ILE A 71 -3.86 -1.43 5.94
CA ILE A 71 -4.98 -1.76 6.80
C ILE A 71 -5.65 -0.47 7.26
N ASP A 72 -6.98 -0.46 7.20
CA ASP A 72 -7.80 0.62 7.75
C ASP A 72 -8.28 0.13 9.11
N ASP A 73 -7.82 0.75 10.19
CA ASP A 73 -8.16 0.31 11.54
C ASP A 73 -9.52 0.83 12.01
N LYS A 74 -10.26 1.50 11.10
CA LYS A 74 -11.60 2.03 11.34
C LYS A 74 -11.65 3.19 12.31
N SER A 75 -10.50 3.70 12.73
CA SER A 75 -10.43 4.88 13.62
C SER A 75 -10.12 6.17 12.86
N GLY A 76 -10.01 6.09 11.54
CA GLY A 76 -9.56 7.22 10.72
C GLY A 76 -8.07 7.14 10.40
N THR A 77 -7.40 6.06 10.77
CA THR A 77 -5.98 5.83 10.49
C THR A 77 -5.83 4.68 9.52
N ILE A 78 -4.97 4.88 8.53
CA ILE A 78 -4.60 3.86 7.56
C ILE A 78 -3.12 3.57 7.73
N TRP A 79 -2.80 2.30 7.94
CA TRP A 79 -1.44 1.83 8.11
C TRP A 79 -0.94 1.25 6.80
N LEU A 80 0.12 1.82 6.24
CA LEU A 80 0.79 1.21 5.10
C LEU A 80 1.69 0.10 5.66
N GLU A 81 1.37 -1.15 5.31
CA GLU A 81 1.96 -2.32 5.94
C GLU A 81 3.13 -2.91 5.16
N ARG A 82 2.99 -3.04 3.84
CA ARG A 82 4.01 -3.64 2.99
C ARG A 82 4.03 -2.99 1.61
N LEU A 83 5.18 -3.07 0.94
CA LEU A 83 5.36 -2.54 -0.41
C LEU A 83 6.36 -3.42 -1.14
N GLY A 84 6.04 -3.85 -2.35
CA GLY A 84 6.98 -4.63 -3.14
C GLY A 84 6.32 -5.48 -4.21
N THR A 85 7.09 -6.41 -4.76
CA THR A 85 6.63 -7.33 -5.78
C THR A 85 5.88 -8.50 -5.17
N HIS A 86 5.18 -9.27 -6.01
CA HIS A 86 4.53 -10.50 -5.55
C HIS A 86 5.52 -11.43 -4.87
N HIS A 87 6.71 -11.58 -5.45
CA HIS A 87 7.74 -12.43 -4.87
C HIS A 87 8.17 -11.94 -3.47
N GLU A 88 8.41 -10.64 -3.35
CA GLU A 88 8.86 -10.05 -2.09
C GLU A 88 7.83 -10.17 -0.97
N LEU A 89 6.55 -10.03 -1.31
CA LEU A 89 5.48 -10.01 -0.32
C LEU A 89 4.89 -11.39 -0.05
N PHE A 90 4.87 -12.28 -1.04
CA PHE A 90 4.20 -13.57 -0.94
C PHE A 90 5.13 -14.76 -1.20
N GLY A 91 6.35 -14.56 -1.61
CA GLY A 91 7.28 -15.63 -1.90
C GLY A 91 6.98 -16.41 -3.19
N LEU A 92 6.28 -15.79 -4.10
CA LEU A 92 5.85 -16.45 -5.35
C LEU A 92 6.88 -16.37 -6.46
#